data_6d9491581f6d5143c42c29f425dd36c7
#
_entry.id   6d9491581f6d5143c42c29f425dd36c7
#
_cell.length_a   1.000
_cell.length_b   1.000
_cell.length_c   1.000
_cell.angle_alpha   90.00
_cell.angle_beta   90.00
_cell.angle_gamma   90.00
#
_symmetry.space_group_name_H-M   'P 1'
#
loop_
_entity.id
_entity.type
_entity.pdbx_description
1 polymer ?
#
loop_
_entity_poly.entity_id
_entity_poly.type
_entity_poly.pdbx_seq_one_letter_code
_entity_poly.pdbx_strand_id
1 'polypeptide(L)' 'MTRTLVTCRAGERVTVGSVEGGAARIDKLASVGIVPGVELRVQQTRPVVVVESDETVLALERELASEVVVV' A
#
# COMPACT_ATOMS: atom_id res chain seq x y z
N MET A 1 17.45 -3.32 -1.06
CA MET A 1 16.68 -2.10 -1.43
C MET A 1 15.24 -2.29 -1.02
N THR A 2 14.69 -1.28 -0.36
CA THR A 2 13.31 -1.34 0.11
C THR A 2 12.35 -0.93 -0.99
N ARG A 3 11.30 -1.73 -1.22
CA ARG A 3 10.22 -1.40 -2.15
C ARG A 3 9.04 -0.86 -1.38
N THR A 4 8.37 0.11 -1.96
CA THR A 4 7.12 0.65 -1.41
C THR A 4 6.05 0.61 -2.49
N LEU A 5 4.81 0.91 -2.11
CA LEU A 5 3.71 0.90 -3.08
C LEU A 5 3.93 1.89 -4.22
N VAL A 6 4.62 3.01 -3.97
CA VAL A 6 4.86 4.00 -5.04
C VAL A 6 5.87 3.53 -6.08
N THR A 7 6.67 2.50 -5.77
CA THR A 7 7.64 1.94 -6.72
C THR A 7 7.12 0.73 -7.46
N CYS A 8 5.90 0.31 -7.19
CA CYS A 8 5.28 -0.81 -7.87
C CYS A 8 4.76 -0.38 -9.24
N ARG A 9 4.41 -1.39 -10.05
CA ARG A 9 3.83 -1.16 -11.38
C ARG A 9 2.37 -1.60 -11.37
N ALA A 10 1.59 -1.00 -12.26
CA ALA A 10 0.20 -1.40 -12.45
C ALA A 10 0.13 -2.88 -12.81
N GLY A 11 -0.76 -3.61 -12.16
CA GLY A 11 -0.95 -5.04 -12.37
C GLY A 11 -0.11 -5.92 -11.45
N GLU A 12 0.83 -5.35 -10.72
CA GLU A 12 1.70 -6.11 -9.83
C GLU A 12 0.95 -6.53 -8.57
N ARG A 13 1.22 -7.76 -8.10
CA ARG A 13 0.74 -8.23 -6.81
C ARG A 13 1.88 -8.20 -5.82
N VAL A 14 1.61 -7.66 -4.65
CA VAL A 14 2.62 -7.52 -3.59
C VAL A 14 2.00 -7.84 -2.24
N THR A 15 2.86 -8.18 -1.29
CA THR A 15 2.44 -8.42 0.09
C THR A 15 2.99 -7.30 0.95
N VAL A 16 2.17 -6.76 1.84
CA VAL A 16 2.60 -5.73 2.77
C VAL A 16 3.59 -6.34 3.74
N GLY A 17 4.80 -5.79 3.80
CA GLY A 17 5.82 -6.22 4.74
C GLY A 17 5.76 -5.43 6.04
N SER A 18 5.68 -4.11 5.93
CA SER A 18 5.59 -3.24 7.09
C SER A 18 4.99 -1.90 6.69
N VAL A 19 4.56 -1.14 7.68
CA VAL A 19 4.09 0.23 7.50
C VAL A 19 4.98 1.14 8.32
N GLU A 20 5.56 2.12 7.66
CA GLU A 20 6.43 3.10 8.30
C GLU A 20 5.65 4.37 8.60
N GLY A 21 6.33 5.38 9.16
CA GLY A 21 5.70 6.67 9.40
C GLY A 21 5.05 6.84 10.77
N GLY A 22 5.25 5.87 11.67
CA GLY A 22 4.81 5.97 13.05
C GLY A 22 3.38 5.48 13.28
N ALA A 23 2.97 5.51 14.56
CA ALA A 23 1.72 4.90 14.99
C ALA A 23 0.48 5.46 14.29
N ALA A 24 0.44 6.78 14.06
CA ALA A 24 -0.73 7.39 13.40
C ALA A 24 -0.92 6.87 11.97
N ARG A 25 0.18 6.70 11.23
CA ARG A 25 0.12 6.16 9.87
C ARG A 25 -0.26 4.69 9.88
N ILE A 26 0.31 3.94 10.81
CA ILE A 26 0.02 2.52 10.97
C ILE A 26 -1.47 2.34 11.26
N ASP A 27 -2.01 3.11 12.20
CA ASP A 27 -3.41 3.03 12.57
C ASP A 27 -4.33 3.44 11.42
N LYS A 28 -3.97 4.50 10.71
CA LYS A 28 -4.76 4.97 9.58
C LYS A 28 -4.86 3.91 8.50
N LEU A 29 -3.74 3.28 8.15
CA LEU A 29 -3.72 2.25 7.12
C LEU A 29 -4.40 0.98 7.61
N ALA A 30 -4.22 0.62 8.88
CA ALA A 30 -4.88 -0.54 9.44
C ALA A 30 -6.41 -0.40 9.41
N SER A 31 -6.92 0.82 9.59
CA SER A 31 -8.36 1.05 9.57
C SER A 31 -8.98 0.78 8.20
N VAL A 32 -8.20 0.77 7.15
CA VAL A 32 -8.66 0.43 5.80
C VAL A 32 -8.12 -0.93 5.33
N GLY A 33 -7.57 -1.72 6.25
CA GLY A 33 -7.17 -3.09 5.97
C GLY A 33 -5.74 -3.26 5.47
N ILE A 34 -4.93 -2.22 5.49
CA ILE A 34 -3.53 -2.33 5.06
C ILE A 34 -2.65 -2.59 6.28
N VAL A 35 -2.37 -3.87 6.50
CA VAL A 35 -1.55 -4.35 7.62
C VAL A 35 -0.54 -5.35 7.08
N PRO A 36 0.56 -5.59 7.80
CA PRO A 36 1.55 -6.58 7.36
C PRO A 36 0.89 -7.93 7.08
N GLY A 37 1.31 -8.56 5.98
CA GLY A 37 0.80 -9.87 5.56
C GLY A 37 -0.34 -9.82 4.54
N VAL A 38 -0.94 -8.66 4.32
CA VAL A 38 -2.04 -8.53 3.36
C VAL A 38 -1.49 -8.48 1.94
N GLU A 39 -2.12 -9.22 1.04
CA GLU A 39 -1.78 -9.18 -0.38
C GLU A 39 -2.58 -8.09 -1.06
N LEU A 40 -1.90 -7.29 -1.87
CA LEU A 40 -2.51 -6.19 -2.61
C LEU A 40 -2.18 -6.32 -4.09
N ARG A 41 -3.12 -5.94 -4.94
CA ARG A 41 -2.88 -5.80 -6.36
C ARG A 41 -2.84 -4.32 -6.69
N VAL A 42 -1.76 -3.86 -7.28
CA VAL A 42 -1.58 -2.46 -7.65
C VAL A 42 -2.29 -2.20 -8.98
N GLN A 43 -3.24 -1.27 -9.00
CA GLN A 43 -3.95 -0.92 -10.22
C GLN A 43 -3.33 0.27 -10.92
N GLN A 44 -2.85 1.24 -10.15
CA GLN A 44 -2.12 2.38 -10.70
C GLN A 44 -1.26 3.00 -9.59
N THR A 45 -0.28 3.81 -9.99
CA THR A 45 0.59 4.50 -9.03
C THR A 45 0.59 6.01 -9.22
N ARG A 46 -0.05 6.51 -10.26
CA ARG A 46 -0.18 7.94 -10.55
C ARG A 46 -1.54 8.26 -11.12
N PRO A 47 -2.13 9.41 -10.80
CA PRO A 47 -1.64 10.45 -9.87
C PRO A 47 -1.72 10.05 -8.42
N VAL A 48 -2.55 9.05 -8.08
CA VAL A 48 -2.62 8.46 -6.75
C VAL A 48 -2.38 6.95 -6.90
N VAL A 49 -2.04 6.31 -5.79
CA VAL A 49 -1.85 4.86 -5.78
C VAL A 49 -3.20 4.20 -5.53
N VAL A 50 -3.62 3.34 -6.46
CA VAL A 50 -4.86 2.57 -6.30
C VAL A 50 -4.48 1.11 -6.14
N VAL A 51 -4.94 0.51 -5.05
CA VAL A 51 -4.69 -0.91 -4.76
C VAL A 51 -6.00 -1.62 -4.50
N GLU A 52 -6.00 -2.90 -4.78
CA GLU A 52 -7.15 -3.78 -4.57
C GLU A 52 -6.76 -4.87 -3.59
N SER A 53 -7.61 -5.10 -2.59
CA SER A 53 -7.46 -6.16 -1.61
C SER A 53 -8.79 -6.89 -1.54
N ASP A 54 -8.82 -8.19 -1.89
CA ASP A 54 -10.06 -8.96 -1.97
C ASP A 54 -11.12 -8.22 -2.77
N GLU A 55 -12.14 -7.68 -2.10
CA GLU A 55 -13.24 -6.98 -2.76
C GLU A 55 -13.16 -5.47 -2.57
N THR A 56 -12.10 -4.98 -1.94
CA THR A 56 -11.97 -3.57 -1.61
C THR A 56 -10.95 -2.90 -2.52
N VAL A 57 -11.32 -1.75 -3.08
CA VAL A 57 -10.41 -0.91 -3.85
C VAL A 57 -10.17 0.36 -3.07
N LEU A 58 -8.89 0.71 -2.90
CA LEU A 58 -8.46 1.85 -2.10
C LEU A 58 -7.60 2.78 -2.93
N ALA A 59 -7.85 4.08 -2.81
CA ALA A 59 -6.99 5.11 -3.39
C ALA A 59 -6.20 5.76 -2.27
N LEU A 60 -4.88 5.79 -2.41
CA LEU A 60 -3.97 6.35 -1.42
C LEU A 60 -3.18 7.47 -2.05
N GLU A 61 -3.01 8.56 -1.31
CA GLU A 61 -2.06 9.60 -1.73
C GLU A 61 -0.67 8.99 -1.81
N ARG A 62 0.13 9.46 -2.76
CA ARG A 62 1.47 8.90 -2.95
C ARG A 62 2.34 9.02 -1.70
N GLU A 63 2.19 10.11 -0.95
CA GLU A 63 2.94 10.28 0.29
C GLU A 63 2.60 9.16 1.29
N LEU A 64 1.32 8.86 1.45
CA LEU A 64 0.90 7.80 2.36
C LEU A 64 1.35 6.43 1.85
N ALA A 65 1.22 6.19 0.55
CA ALA A 65 1.61 4.92 -0.06
C ALA A 65 3.12 4.69 0.05
N SER A 66 3.92 5.74 0.09
CA SER A 66 5.37 5.62 0.25
C SER A 66 5.78 5.05 1.61
N GLU A 67 4.87 5.05 2.57
CA GLU A 67 5.12 4.47 3.90
C GLU A 67 4.79 2.98 3.96
N VAL A 68 4.23 2.42 2.90
CA VAL A 68 3.88 0.99 2.87
C VAL A 68 5.01 0.23 2.17
N VAL A 69 5.76 -0.53 2.97
CA VAL A 69 6.85 -1.37 2.47
C VAL A 69 6.28 -2.69 2.02
N VAL A 70 6.64 -3.12 0.82
CA VAL A 70 6.12 -4.35 0.23
C VAL A 70 7.23 -5.33 -0.10
N VAL A 71 6.85 -6.58 -0.17
CA VAL A 71 7.74 -7.68 -0.53
C VAL A 71 7.16 -8.48 -1.69
#